data_a71e98ae40d03505e8260ace123a8864
#
_entry.id   a71e98ae40d03505e8260ace123a8864
#
_cell.length_a   1.000
_cell.length_b   1.000
_cell.length_c   1.000
_cell.angle_alpha   90.00
_cell.angle_beta   90.00
_cell.angle_gamma   90.00
#
_symmetry.space_group_name_H-M   'P 1'
#
loop_
_entity.id
_entity.type
_entity.pdbx_description
1 polymer ?
#
loop_
_entity_poly.entity_id
_entity_poly.type
_entity_poly.pdbx_seq_one_letter_code
_entity_poly.pdbx_strand_id
1 'polypeptide(L)'
;AGSIVNPDFFQEYLGMRCESVDLTEIIRRMTEGIYDKEEYAKAMAWTEKYCKKNEGKDFNVEAKTKTRVEKEADWDFIVKMTIIMRDLMKGNPKLKEMGFKEEALGHNAIAAGFQGQRQWTDFYPNGDFSEALLNTSFDWNGIREAYVLATENDACNGVAMLFGHLLTNRAQIFSDVRIIGARKL
;
A
#
# COMPACT_ATOMS: atom_id res chain seq x y z
N ALA A 1 2.72 -13.22 -10.78
CA ALA A 1 4.05 -12.62 -10.89
C ALA A 1 3.92 -11.32 -11.67
N GLY A 2 4.23 -10.21 -11.03
CA GLY A 2 4.17 -8.90 -11.66
C GLY A 2 5.11 -8.77 -12.85
N SER A 3 4.80 -7.84 -13.74
CA SER A 3 5.67 -7.50 -14.86
C SER A 3 6.85 -6.68 -14.35
N ILE A 4 8.04 -7.23 -14.46
CA ILE A 4 9.28 -6.48 -14.19
C ILE A 4 9.63 -5.72 -15.45
N VAL A 5 9.64 -4.40 -15.36
CA VAL A 5 9.98 -3.49 -16.46
C VAL A 5 11.27 -2.74 -16.10
N ASN A 6 12.17 -2.59 -17.07
CA ASN A 6 13.33 -1.74 -16.87
C ASN A 6 12.86 -0.30 -16.55
N PRO A 7 13.39 0.35 -15.50
CA PRO A 7 13.06 1.74 -15.18
C PRO A 7 13.21 2.73 -16.34
N ASP A 8 14.13 2.49 -17.26
CA ASP A 8 14.32 3.33 -18.46
C ASP A 8 13.07 3.37 -19.34
N PHE A 9 12.25 2.31 -19.35
CA PHE A 9 10.99 2.28 -20.08
C PHE A 9 10.06 3.43 -19.67
N PHE A 10 9.97 3.73 -18.38
CA PHE A 10 9.09 4.81 -17.89
C PHE A 10 9.56 6.17 -18.41
N GLN A 11 10.87 6.40 -18.51
CA GLN A 11 11.41 7.65 -19.01
C GLN A 11 11.33 7.73 -20.53
N GLU A 12 11.71 6.68 -21.24
CA GLU A 12 11.79 6.69 -22.71
C GLU A 12 10.40 6.75 -23.37
N TYR A 13 9.44 6.00 -22.85
CA TYR A 13 8.12 5.88 -23.46
C TYR A 13 7.05 6.74 -22.82
N LEU A 14 7.18 7.07 -21.54
CA LEU A 14 6.15 7.75 -20.78
C LEU A 14 6.61 9.12 -20.25
N GLY A 15 7.89 9.47 -20.39
CA GLY A 15 8.44 10.71 -19.87
C GLY A 15 8.42 10.81 -18.33
N MET A 16 8.30 9.68 -17.64
CA MET A 16 8.23 9.62 -16.19
C MET A 16 9.54 9.15 -15.60
N ARG A 17 9.99 9.82 -14.54
CA ARG A 17 11.13 9.34 -13.75
C ARG A 17 10.66 8.22 -12.82
N CYS A 18 11.44 7.14 -12.76
CA CYS A 18 11.26 6.06 -11.80
C CYS A 18 12.34 6.13 -10.72
N GLU A 19 11.93 6.07 -9.47
CA GLU A 19 12.81 6.00 -8.31
C GLU A 19 12.56 4.71 -7.55
N SER A 20 13.64 4.07 -7.09
CA SER A 20 13.58 2.89 -6.25
C SER A 20 13.83 3.28 -4.80
N VAL A 21 12.94 2.86 -3.91
CA VAL A 21 13.07 3.01 -2.46
C VAL A 21 13.23 1.62 -1.85
N ASP A 22 14.23 1.44 -1.00
CA ASP A 22 14.42 0.18 -0.30
C ASP A 22 13.27 -0.07 0.68
N LEU A 23 12.73 -1.29 0.69
CA LEU A 23 11.63 -1.66 1.59
C LEU A 23 12.01 -1.58 3.08
N THR A 24 13.29 -1.67 3.39
CA THR A 24 13.78 -1.46 4.76
C THR A 24 13.47 -0.07 5.30
N GLU A 25 13.24 0.92 4.42
CA GLU A 25 12.82 2.26 4.82
C GLU A 25 11.46 2.25 5.53
N ILE A 26 10.54 1.38 5.11
CA ILE A 26 9.25 1.21 5.80
C ILE A 26 9.49 0.69 7.21
N ILE A 27 10.35 -0.31 7.36
CA ILE A 27 10.68 -0.91 8.65
C ILE A 27 11.41 0.09 9.55
N ARG A 28 12.36 0.85 9.00
CA ARG A 28 13.06 1.91 9.73
C ARG A 28 12.08 2.94 10.29
N ARG A 29 11.18 3.45 9.46
CA ARG A 29 10.17 4.42 9.89
C ARG A 29 9.26 3.86 10.97
N MET A 30 8.85 2.60 10.86
CA MET A 30 8.06 1.95 11.92
C MET A 30 8.82 1.86 13.24
N THR A 31 10.07 1.38 13.18
CA THR A 31 10.91 1.13 14.36
C THR A 31 11.31 2.42 15.06
N GLU A 32 11.68 3.45 14.30
CA GLU A 32 12.06 4.76 14.82
C GLU A 32 10.86 5.67 15.11
N GLY A 33 9.66 5.22 14.78
CA GLY A 33 8.43 5.95 15.02
C GLY A 33 8.25 7.17 14.13
N ILE A 34 8.77 7.14 12.90
CA ILE A 34 8.69 8.21 11.90
C ILE A 34 7.36 8.10 11.14
N TYR A 35 6.29 8.40 11.82
CA TYR A 35 4.94 8.54 11.27
C TYR A 35 4.10 9.39 12.24
N ASP A 36 3.06 10.04 11.75
CA ASP A 36 2.16 10.83 12.57
C ASP A 36 1.37 9.93 13.53
N LYS A 37 1.62 10.09 14.84
CA LYS A 37 1.00 9.29 15.89
C LYS A 37 -0.49 9.62 16.08
N GLU A 38 -0.88 10.86 15.86
CA GLU A 38 -2.27 11.30 15.99
C GLU A 38 -3.09 10.74 14.83
N GLU A 39 -2.54 10.80 13.62
CA GLU A 39 -3.15 10.18 12.44
C GLU A 39 -3.23 8.66 12.58
N TYR A 40 -2.18 8.03 13.08
CA TYR A 40 -2.20 6.59 13.34
C TYR A 40 -3.32 6.20 14.31
N ALA A 41 -3.49 6.91 15.42
CA ALA A 41 -4.57 6.63 16.38
C ALA A 41 -5.96 6.78 15.72
N LYS A 42 -6.14 7.81 14.89
CA LYS A 42 -7.36 8.03 14.11
C LYS A 42 -7.60 6.91 13.09
N ALA A 43 -6.57 6.47 12.39
CA ALA A 43 -6.62 5.39 11.43
C ALA A 43 -7.01 4.06 12.10
N MET A 44 -6.42 3.74 13.25
CA MET A 44 -6.77 2.53 14.01
C MET A 44 -8.23 2.55 14.46
N ALA A 45 -8.71 3.67 15.00
CA ALA A 45 -10.12 3.81 15.40
C ALA A 45 -11.07 3.66 14.20
N TRP A 46 -10.69 4.18 13.05
CA TRP A 46 -11.45 4.05 11.80
C TRP A 46 -11.50 2.59 11.33
N THR A 47 -10.37 1.88 11.33
CA THR A 47 -10.33 0.47 10.94
C THR A 47 -11.14 -0.40 11.89
N GLU A 48 -11.13 -0.11 13.20
CA GLU A 48 -11.94 -0.82 14.18
C GLU A 48 -13.44 -0.67 13.89
N LYS A 49 -13.85 0.52 13.47
CA LYS A 49 -15.26 0.82 13.19
C LYS A 49 -15.75 0.27 11.86
N TYR A 50 -14.92 0.31 10.82
CA TYR A 50 -15.38 0.07 9.45
C TYR A 50 -14.82 -1.19 8.80
N CYS A 51 -13.71 -1.74 9.31
CA CYS A 51 -13.12 -2.95 8.76
C CYS A 51 -13.56 -4.19 9.57
N LYS A 52 -14.02 -5.21 8.87
CA LYS A 52 -14.45 -6.48 9.49
C LYS A 52 -13.26 -7.38 9.76
N LYS A 53 -12.44 -7.01 10.71
CA LYS A 53 -11.14 -7.64 11.00
C LYS A 53 -11.21 -9.11 11.41
N ASN A 54 -12.33 -9.54 11.96
CA ASN A 54 -12.51 -10.90 12.50
C ASN A 54 -13.63 -11.67 11.81
N GLU A 55 -14.26 -11.07 10.79
CA GLU A 55 -15.31 -11.69 10.01
C GLU A 55 -14.74 -12.20 8.68
N GLY A 56 -15.03 -13.44 8.38
CA GLY A 56 -14.61 -14.07 7.13
C GLY A 56 -14.01 -15.44 7.38
N LYS A 57 -14.12 -16.30 6.38
CA LYS A 57 -13.47 -17.60 6.37
C LYS A 57 -12.07 -17.42 5.83
N ASP A 58 -11.09 -17.89 6.57
CA ASP A 58 -9.75 -18.11 6.00
C ASP A 58 -9.88 -19.29 5.03
N PHE A 59 -9.79 -18.97 3.74
CA PHE A 59 -9.84 -19.99 2.69
C PHE A 59 -8.47 -20.66 2.44
N ASN A 60 -7.45 -20.23 3.13
CA ASN A 60 -6.11 -20.78 3.06
C ASN A 60 -6.04 -22.03 3.94
N VAL A 61 -6.36 -23.18 3.37
CA VAL A 61 -6.49 -24.46 4.09
C VAL A 61 -5.17 -24.88 4.75
N GLU A 62 -4.04 -24.40 4.25
CA GLU A 62 -2.69 -24.72 4.75
C GLU A 62 -2.11 -23.65 5.68
N ALA A 63 -2.73 -22.48 5.77
CA ALA A 63 -2.24 -21.42 6.62
C ALA A 63 -2.54 -21.72 8.09
N LYS A 64 -1.54 -21.56 8.95
CA LYS A 64 -1.76 -21.55 10.39
C LYS A 64 -2.76 -20.46 10.73
N THR A 65 -3.86 -20.82 11.36
CA THR A 65 -4.81 -19.83 11.85
C THR A 65 -4.11 -18.95 12.88
N LYS A 66 -4.00 -17.66 12.59
CA LYS A 66 -3.41 -16.68 13.50
C LYS A 66 -4.29 -16.49 14.72
N THR A 67 -3.68 -16.36 15.88
CA THR A 67 -4.36 -15.99 17.12
C THR A 67 -4.90 -14.56 17.02
N ARG A 68 -5.79 -14.19 17.95
CA ARG A 68 -6.29 -12.80 18.02
C ARG A 68 -5.15 -11.79 18.21
N VAL A 69 -4.19 -12.09 19.07
CA VAL A 69 -3.04 -11.21 19.33
C VAL A 69 -2.19 -11.02 18.09
N GLU A 70 -1.91 -12.07 17.33
CA GLU A 70 -1.19 -11.99 16.07
C GLU A 70 -1.94 -11.17 15.02
N LYS A 71 -3.26 -11.31 14.94
CA LYS A 71 -4.09 -10.50 14.02
C LYS A 71 -4.09 -9.03 14.41
N GLU A 72 -4.15 -8.71 15.69
CA GLU A 72 -4.07 -7.33 16.20
C GLU A 72 -2.69 -6.70 15.88
N ALA A 73 -1.61 -7.48 16.02
CA ALA A 73 -0.26 -7.05 15.64
C ALA A 73 -0.13 -6.82 14.12
N ASP A 74 -0.72 -7.69 13.30
CA ASP A 74 -0.77 -7.48 11.84
C ASP A 74 -1.50 -6.19 11.49
N TRP A 75 -2.63 -5.88 12.13
CA TRP A 75 -3.37 -4.65 11.88
C TRP A 75 -2.60 -3.40 12.29
N ASP A 76 -1.93 -3.44 13.44
CA ASP A 76 -1.01 -2.38 13.87
C ASP A 76 0.06 -2.11 12.80
N PHE A 77 0.70 -3.17 12.32
CA PHE A 77 1.72 -3.10 11.29
C PHE A 77 1.16 -2.53 9.98
N ILE A 78 0.05 -3.09 9.48
CA ILE A 78 -0.55 -2.73 8.19
C ILE A 78 -1.00 -1.26 8.16
N VAL A 79 -1.59 -0.75 9.24
CA VAL A 79 -2.01 0.65 9.32
C VAL A 79 -0.80 1.59 9.31
N LYS A 80 0.26 1.28 10.06
CA LYS A 80 1.51 2.04 10.01
C LYS A 80 2.12 2.01 8.61
N MET A 81 2.19 0.84 7.98
CA MET A 81 2.69 0.67 6.63
C MET A 81 1.92 1.55 5.64
N THR A 82 0.60 1.57 5.71
CA THR A 82 -0.25 2.38 4.82
C THR A 82 0.04 3.87 4.94
N ILE A 83 0.18 4.38 6.16
CA ILE A 83 0.54 5.79 6.42
C ILE A 83 1.93 6.08 5.85
N ILE A 84 2.90 5.23 6.15
CA ILE A 84 4.29 5.41 5.72
C ILE A 84 4.41 5.36 4.18
N MET A 85 3.72 4.44 3.53
CA MET A 85 3.72 4.36 2.06
C MET A 85 3.13 5.61 1.42
N ARG A 86 2.02 6.13 1.95
CA ARG A 86 1.47 7.41 1.51
C ARG A 86 2.47 8.55 1.72
N ASP A 87 3.10 8.61 2.89
CA ASP A 87 4.05 9.67 3.22
C ASP A 87 5.32 9.58 2.36
N LEU A 88 5.77 8.39 2.00
CA LEU A 88 6.81 8.20 0.99
C LEU A 88 6.41 8.77 -0.37
N MET A 89 5.17 8.56 -0.79
CA MET A 89 4.68 9.09 -2.08
C MET A 89 4.53 10.61 -2.05
N LYS A 90 3.86 11.16 -1.05
CA LYS A 90 3.35 12.55 -1.06
C LYS A 90 4.07 13.49 -0.08
N GLY A 91 4.82 12.93 0.85
CA GLY A 91 5.34 13.67 1.99
C GLY A 91 4.28 13.89 3.08
N ASN A 92 4.77 14.37 4.23
CA ASN A 92 3.91 14.71 5.37
C ASN A 92 4.58 15.83 6.19
N PRO A 93 4.04 17.07 6.13
CA PRO A 93 4.60 18.21 6.87
C PRO A 93 4.71 17.98 8.38
N LYS A 94 3.85 17.13 8.94
CA LYS A 94 3.87 16.81 10.39
C LYS A 94 5.18 16.15 10.80
N LEU A 95 5.79 15.37 9.93
CA LEU A 95 7.11 14.76 10.19
C LEU A 95 8.20 15.82 10.36
N LYS A 96 8.11 16.94 9.63
CA LYS A 96 9.04 18.06 9.79
C LYS A 96 8.93 18.70 11.18
N GLU A 97 7.71 18.84 11.71
CA GLU A 97 7.46 19.35 13.07
C GLU A 97 8.03 18.40 14.13
N MET A 98 8.04 17.09 13.84
CA MET A 98 8.62 16.04 14.68
C MET A 98 10.16 15.97 14.58
N GLY A 99 10.79 16.75 13.70
CA GLY A 99 12.25 16.78 13.51
C GLY A 99 12.77 16.00 12.30
N PHE A 100 11.91 15.26 11.59
CA PHE A 100 12.23 14.43 10.43
C PHE A 100 12.04 15.22 9.12
N LYS A 101 12.97 16.14 8.85
CA LYS A 101 12.84 17.10 7.74
C LYS A 101 12.90 16.44 6.37
N GLU A 102 13.77 15.46 6.21
CA GLU A 102 13.94 14.74 4.92
C GLU A 102 12.76 13.81 4.66
N GLU A 103 12.35 13.04 5.65
CA GLU A 103 11.22 12.12 5.55
C GLU A 103 9.88 12.84 5.32
N ALA A 104 9.80 14.11 5.70
CA ALA A 104 8.62 14.93 5.47
C ALA A 104 8.40 15.31 4.00
N LEU A 105 9.45 15.26 3.16
CA LEU A 105 9.36 15.71 1.76
C LEU A 105 8.62 14.72 0.87
N GLY A 106 8.78 13.43 1.10
CA GLY A 106 8.29 12.39 0.18
C GLY A 106 8.96 12.46 -1.19
N HIS A 107 8.46 11.70 -2.14
CA HIS A 107 9.02 11.61 -3.51
C HIS A 107 8.16 12.31 -4.57
N ASN A 108 7.07 12.99 -4.17
CA ASN A 108 6.11 13.61 -5.09
C ASN A 108 5.62 12.62 -6.18
N ALA A 109 5.41 11.37 -5.79
CA ALA A 109 5.05 10.30 -6.71
C ALA A 109 3.60 10.42 -7.18
N ILE A 110 3.36 10.20 -8.47
CA ILE A 110 2.02 10.11 -9.07
C ILE A 110 1.49 8.67 -9.07
N ALA A 111 2.39 7.70 -9.00
CA ALA A 111 2.09 6.29 -8.81
C ALA A 111 3.23 5.62 -8.05
N ALA A 112 2.96 4.50 -7.43
CA ALA A 112 3.97 3.68 -6.77
C ALA A 112 3.70 2.19 -7.00
N GLY A 113 4.76 1.39 -6.96
CA GLY A 113 4.70 -0.06 -6.87
C GLY A 113 5.22 -0.52 -5.51
N PHE A 114 4.77 -1.67 -5.06
CA PHE A 114 5.22 -2.28 -3.82
C PHE A 114 5.54 -3.75 -4.03
N GLN A 115 6.81 -4.14 -3.87
CA GLN A 115 7.25 -5.52 -3.97
C GLN A 115 7.00 -6.26 -2.66
N GLY A 116 5.76 -6.61 -2.39
CA GLY A 116 5.32 -7.25 -1.15
C GLY A 116 5.20 -8.76 -1.21
N GLN A 117 5.83 -9.43 -2.17
CA GLN A 117 5.82 -10.88 -2.28
C GLN A 117 7.10 -11.51 -1.78
N ARG A 118 7.03 -12.81 -1.48
CA ARG A 118 8.17 -13.66 -1.12
C ARG A 118 8.90 -13.12 0.11
N GLN A 119 10.12 -12.59 -0.06
CA GLN A 119 10.98 -12.15 1.03
C GLN A 119 10.28 -11.22 2.04
N TRP A 120 9.36 -10.37 1.58
CA TRP A 120 8.58 -9.53 2.49
C TRP A 120 7.54 -10.35 3.26
N THR A 121 6.71 -11.12 2.56
CA THR A 121 5.60 -11.86 3.17
C THR A 121 6.04 -13.08 3.98
N ASP A 122 7.29 -13.47 3.89
CA ASP A 122 7.88 -14.47 4.79
C ASP A 122 8.03 -13.95 6.23
N PHE A 123 8.07 -12.61 6.41
CA PHE A 123 8.31 -11.97 7.69
C PHE A 123 7.23 -10.96 8.10
N TYR A 124 6.52 -10.35 7.15
CA TYR A 124 5.62 -9.24 7.38
C TYR A 124 4.26 -9.43 6.68
N PRO A 125 3.20 -8.75 7.14
CA PRO A 125 1.95 -8.69 6.40
C PRO A 125 2.14 -8.13 4.99
N ASN A 126 1.29 -8.58 4.04
CA ASN A 126 1.32 -8.08 2.66
C ASN A 126 0.81 -6.63 2.54
N GLY A 127 0.90 -6.09 1.32
CA GLY A 127 0.51 -4.71 1.02
C GLY A 127 -0.95 -4.53 0.56
N ASP A 128 -1.76 -5.59 0.55
CA ASP A 128 -3.09 -5.57 -0.09
C ASP A 128 -4.05 -4.56 0.55
N PHE A 129 -4.03 -4.43 1.87
CA PHE A 129 -4.85 -3.40 2.53
C PHE A 129 -4.38 -1.98 2.17
N SER A 130 -3.07 -1.76 2.16
CA SER A 130 -2.49 -0.47 1.78
C SER A 130 -2.86 -0.10 0.35
N GLU A 131 -2.78 -1.05 -0.56
CA GLU A 131 -3.20 -0.89 -1.95
C GLU A 131 -4.69 -0.58 -2.05
N ALA A 132 -5.53 -1.42 -1.47
CA ALA A 132 -6.97 -1.22 -1.52
C ALA A 132 -7.38 0.15 -0.97
N LEU A 133 -6.79 0.57 0.16
CA LEU A 133 -7.15 1.84 0.77
C LEU A 133 -6.57 3.04 0.00
N LEU A 134 -5.31 3.01 -0.41
CA LEU A 134 -4.68 4.13 -1.10
C LEU A 134 -5.29 4.37 -2.49
N ASN A 135 -5.74 3.32 -3.16
CA ASN A 135 -6.44 3.43 -4.45
C ASN A 135 -7.89 3.91 -4.33
N THR A 136 -8.46 4.01 -3.13
CA THR A 136 -9.81 4.59 -2.94
C THR A 136 -9.77 6.11 -2.84
N SER A 137 -10.92 6.76 -2.96
CA SER A 137 -11.08 8.21 -2.83
C SER A 137 -11.50 8.66 -1.42
N PHE A 138 -11.27 7.82 -0.42
CA PHE A 138 -11.55 8.15 0.99
C PHE A 138 -10.65 7.32 1.93
N ASP A 139 -10.48 7.83 3.14
CA ASP A 139 -9.84 7.14 4.26
C ASP A 139 -10.34 7.69 5.61
N TRP A 140 -9.60 7.47 6.67
CA TRP A 140 -9.88 8.02 8.01
C TRP A 140 -9.90 9.55 8.07
N ASN A 141 -9.35 10.25 7.07
CA ASN A 141 -9.41 11.71 6.97
C ASN A 141 -10.62 12.19 6.17
N GLY A 142 -11.41 11.30 5.60
CA GLY A 142 -12.57 11.60 4.78
C GLY A 142 -12.31 11.43 3.29
N ILE A 143 -13.06 12.17 2.47
CA ILE A 143 -12.94 12.12 1.01
C ILE A 143 -11.64 12.82 0.56
N ARG A 144 -10.92 12.20 -0.32
CA ARG A 144 -9.68 12.71 -0.92
C ARG A 144 -9.50 12.19 -2.35
N GLU A 145 -8.53 12.73 -3.05
CA GLU A 145 -8.06 12.15 -4.30
C GLU A 145 -7.49 10.76 -4.08
N ALA A 146 -7.79 9.82 -4.98
CA ALA A 146 -7.22 8.49 -4.95
C ALA A 146 -5.74 8.55 -5.33
N TYR A 147 -4.92 7.75 -4.66
CA TYR A 147 -3.56 7.48 -5.10
C TYR A 147 -3.55 6.33 -6.10
N VAL A 148 -2.39 6.07 -6.71
CA VAL A 148 -2.16 4.89 -7.55
C VAL A 148 -1.05 4.06 -6.91
N LEU A 149 -1.40 2.90 -6.38
CA LEU A 149 -0.47 1.95 -5.79
C LEU A 149 -0.75 0.56 -6.36
N ALA A 150 0.25 -0.07 -6.97
CA ALA A 150 0.19 -1.45 -7.45
C ALA A 150 1.05 -2.35 -6.56
N THR A 151 0.48 -3.40 -5.98
CA THR A 151 1.24 -4.43 -5.28
C THR A 151 1.97 -5.35 -6.27
N GLU A 152 2.75 -6.29 -5.75
CA GLU A 152 3.56 -7.22 -6.54
C GLU A 152 4.58 -6.54 -7.47
N ASN A 153 4.73 -5.23 -7.35
CA ASN A 153 5.52 -4.39 -8.26
C ASN A 153 5.14 -4.59 -9.74
N ASP A 154 3.84 -4.80 -9.99
CA ASP A 154 3.31 -4.94 -11.36
C ASP A 154 3.26 -3.58 -12.06
N ALA A 155 4.37 -3.26 -12.73
CA ALA A 155 4.55 -1.98 -13.38
C ALA A 155 3.54 -1.72 -14.49
N CYS A 156 3.18 -2.74 -15.28
CA CYS A 156 2.21 -2.59 -16.37
C CYS A 156 0.82 -2.29 -15.83
N ASN A 157 0.40 -2.98 -14.77
CA ASN A 157 -0.88 -2.73 -14.11
C ASN A 157 -0.89 -1.34 -13.47
N GLY A 158 0.20 -0.97 -12.78
CA GLY A 158 0.36 0.37 -12.18
C GLY A 158 0.25 1.50 -13.22
N VAL A 159 0.87 1.34 -14.39
CA VAL A 159 0.77 2.30 -15.50
C VAL A 159 -0.65 2.37 -16.06
N ALA A 160 -1.31 1.23 -16.24
CA ALA A 160 -2.71 1.19 -16.69
C ALA A 160 -3.64 1.90 -15.70
N MET A 161 -3.45 1.66 -14.40
CA MET A 161 -4.18 2.35 -13.33
C MET A 161 -3.91 3.87 -13.35
N LEU A 162 -2.66 4.28 -13.53
CA LEU A 162 -2.30 5.70 -13.62
C LEU A 162 -3.01 6.38 -14.79
N PHE A 163 -3.00 5.77 -15.98
CA PHE A 163 -3.74 6.32 -17.12
C PHE A 163 -5.24 6.35 -16.89
N GLY A 164 -5.82 5.29 -16.32
CA GLY A 164 -7.22 5.28 -15.95
C GLY A 164 -7.58 6.41 -14.97
N HIS A 165 -6.73 6.63 -13.98
CA HIS A 165 -6.90 7.72 -13.01
C HIS A 165 -6.80 9.10 -13.68
N LEU A 166 -5.77 9.35 -14.47
CA LEU A 166 -5.56 10.64 -15.15
C LEU A 166 -6.66 10.99 -16.15
N LEU A 167 -7.21 10.00 -16.86
CA LEU A 167 -8.28 10.20 -17.83
C LEU A 167 -9.65 10.42 -17.18
N THR A 168 -9.90 9.80 -16.04
CA THR A 168 -11.24 9.76 -15.44
C THR A 168 -11.36 10.53 -14.14
N ASN A 169 -10.25 10.87 -13.51
CA ASN A 169 -10.16 11.40 -12.15
C ASN A 169 -10.92 10.51 -11.13
N ARG A 170 -10.84 9.19 -11.32
CA ARG A 170 -11.51 8.20 -10.47
C ARG A 170 -10.51 7.27 -9.80
N ALA A 171 -10.95 6.69 -8.70
CA ALA A 171 -10.28 5.57 -8.06
C ALA A 171 -10.14 4.41 -9.05
N GLN A 172 -8.99 3.73 -8.99
CA GLN A 172 -8.68 2.56 -9.80
C GLN A 172 -8.58 1.33 -8.91
N ILE A 173 -8.74 0.17 -9.48
CA ILE A 173 -8.56 -1.09 -8.78
C ILE A 173 -7.40 -1.87 -9.40
N PHE A 174 -6.51 -2.36 -8.56
CA PHE A 174 -5.53 -3.37 -8.94
C PHE A 174 -6.19 -4.74 -8.88
N SER A 175 -6.12 -5.53 -9.93
CA SER A 175 -6.62 -6.89 -9.91
C SER A 175 -6.06 -7.76 -11.03
N ASP A 176 -5.87 -9.03 -10.73
CA ASP A 176 -5.60 -10.07 -11.72
C ASP A 176 -6.90 -10.74 -12.17
N VAL A 177 -7.04 -10.94 -13.47
CA VAL A 177 -8.10 -11.79 -14.01
C VAL A 177 -7.67 -13.24 -13.86
N ARG A 178 -8.35 -13.98 -12.97
CA ARG A 178 -8.08 -15.41 -12.76
C ARG A 178 -9.24 -16.25 -13.27
N ILE A 179 -8.93 -17.28 -14.07
CA ILE A 179 -9.92 -18.28 -14.48
C ILE A 179 -10.11 -19.24 -13.30
N ILE A 180 -11.26 -19.19 -12.65
CA ILE A 180 -11.66 -20.23 -11.72
C ILE A 180 -12.09 -21.42 -12.54
N GLY A 181 -11.28 -22.47 -12.58
CA GLY A 181 -11.64 -23.72 -13.25
C GLY A 181 -12.97 -24.24 -12.72
N ALA A 182 -13.89 -24.62 -13.63
CA ALA A 182 -15.13 -25.26 -13.24
C ALA A 182 -14.79 -26.48 -12.36
N ARG A 183 -15.30 -26.50 -11.11
CA ARG A 183 -15.27 -27.73 -10.32
C ARG A 183 -15.99 -28.78 -11.16
N LYS A 184 -15.34 -29.90 -11.48
CA LYS A 184 -16.05 -31.08 -11.93
C LYS A 184 -17.04 -31.45 -10.81
N LEU A 185 -18.32 -31.31 -11.10
CA LEU A 185 -19.41 -31.84 -10.30
C LEU A 185 -19.28 -33.36 -10.23
#